data_620504240e298737d6836d4881e60347
#
_entry.id   620504240e298737d6836d4881e60347
#
_cell.length_a   1.000
_cell.length_b   1.000
_cell.length_c   1.000
_cell.angle_alpha   90.00
_cell.angle_beta   90.00
_cell.angle_gamma   90.00
#
_symmetry.space_group_name_H-M   'P 1'
#
loop_
_entity.id
_entity.type
_entity.pdbx_description
1 polymer ?
#
loop_
_entity_poly.entity_id
_entity_poly.type
_entity_poly.pdbx_seq_one_letter_code
_entity_poly.pdbx_strand_id
1 'polypeptide(L)'
;MREVLSLHVGQAGVQIGNACWELYLQEHGLTPDGRVTEESNTKNDDGFSTFFSETGRGKYVPRSIYVDLEPNVVDEVRTGPFKSLFHPETLVTGKEDAANNYARGHYTVGKELIDQTMDRVRKLADACSGLQGFFVFHGFGGGTWSGVGAQW
;
A
#
# COMPACT_ATOMS: atom_id res chain seq x y z
N MET A 1 -10.83 1.28 -18.04
CA MET A 1 -9.95 1.85 -17.03
C MET A 1 -8.72 0.95 -16.84
N ARG A 2 -7.61 1.55 -16.48
CA ARG A 2 -6.34 0.82 -16.32
C ARG A 2 -5.83 1.06 -14.92
N GLU A 3 -6.11 0.12 -14.03
CA GLU A 3 -5.73 0.22 -12.61
C GLU A 3 -4.39 -0.48 -12.36
N VAL A 4 -3.63 0.08 -11.43
CA VAL A 4 -2.36 -0.48 -10.94
C VAL A 4 -2.42 -0.57 -9.42
N LEU A 5 -2.08 -1.74 -8.88
CA LEU A 5 -1.96 -1.96 -7.45
C LEU A 5 -0.51 -1.80 -7.02
N SER A 6 -0.29 -1.12 -5.91
CA SER A 6 1.04 -0.91 -5.33
C SER A 6 1.20 -1.73 -4.06
N LEU A 7 2.28 -2.50 -3.98
CA LEU A 7 2.65 -3.27 -2.80
C LEU A 7 3.92 -2.66 -2.20
N HIS A 8 3.84 -2.25 -0.94
CA HIS A 8 4.96 -1.68 -0.21
C HIS A 8 5.36 -2.64 0.89
N VAL A 9 6.51 -3.29 0.74
CA VAL A 9 6.95 -4.40 1.59
C VAL A 9 8.17 -4.01 2.39
N GLY A 10 8.10 -4.18 3.69
CA GLY A 10 9.17 -3.87 4.64
C GLY A 10 9.37 -2.38 4.87
N GLN A 11 10.34 -2.03 5.69
CA GLN A 11 10.64 -0.65 6.06
C GLN A 11 10.93 0.23 4.84
N ALA A 12 11.81 -0.21 3.95
CA ALA A 12 12.16 0.55 2.75
C ALA A 12 10.94 0.77 1.84
N GLY A 13 10.15 -0.27 1.60
CA GLY A 13 8.94 -0.18 0.79
C GLY A 13 7.90 0.77 1.37
N VAL A 14 7.68 0.73 2.67
CA VAL A 14 6.72 1.62 3.36
C VAL A 14 7.19 3.07 3.32
N GLN A 15 8.45 3.34 3.57
CA GLN A 15 9.01 4.70 3.56
C GLN A 15 8.99 5.31 2.14
N ILE A 16 9.35 4.54 1.13
CA ILE A 16 9.23 4.96 -0.27
C ILE A 16 7.75 5.20 -0.61
N GLY A 17 6.86 4.34 -0.17
CA GLY A 17 5.43 4.48 -0.36
C GLY A 17 4.88 5.79 0.19
N ASN A 18 5.28 6.18 1.38
CA ASN A 18 4.88 7.45 1.97
C ASN A 18 5.26 8.64 1.09
N ALA A 19 6.48 8.66 0.57
CA ALA A 19 6.95 9.72 -0.34
C ALA A 19 6.21 9.69 -1.70
N CYS A 20 6.00 8.52 -2.27
CA CYS A 20 5.28 8.37 -3.54
C CYS A 20 3.83 8.83 -3.43
N TRP A 21 3.11 8.43 -2.39
CA TRP A 21 1.71 8.81 -2.22
C TRP A 21 1.54 10.28 -1.89
N GLU A 22 2.47 10.88 -1.16
CA GLU A 22 2.50 12.33 -0.97
C GLU A 22 2.63 13.07 -2.31
N LEU A 23 3.54 12.63 -3.16
CA LEU A 23 3.71 13.19 -4.50
C LEU A 23 2.45 13.02 -5.36
N TYR A 24 1.86 11.83 -5.36
CA TYR A 24 0.63 11.56 -6.13
C TYR A 24 -0.55 12.40 -5.66
N LEU A 25 -0.68 12.63 -4.36
CA LEU A 25 -1.70 13.54 -3.84
C LEU A 25 -1.51 14.97 -4.35
N GLN A 26 -0.27 15.45 -4.35
CA GLN A 26 0.05 16.79 -4.85
C GLN A 26 -0.22 16.91 -6.35
N GLU A 27 0.20 15.94 -7.15
CA GLU A 27 0.00 15.97 -8.60
C GLU A 27 -1.48 15.91 -8.99
N HIS A 28 -2.30 15.18 -8.25
CA HIS A 28 -3.73 15.06 -8.52
C HIS A 28 -4.59 16.07 -7.76
N GLY A 29 -3.98 16.97 -7.00
CA GLY A 29 -4.72 17.99 -6.25
C GLY A 29 -5.63 17.42 -5.17
N LEU A 30 -5.17 16.39 -4.48
CA LEU A 30 -5.87 15.79 -3.35
C LEU A 30 -5.31 16.28 -2.02
N THR A 31 -6.18 16.40 -1.04
CA THR A 31 -5.79 16.68 0.35
C THR A 31 -5.23 15.41 1.02
N PRO A 32 -4.50 15.54 2.15
CA PRO A 32 -3.99 14.36 2.87
C PRO A 32 -5.05 13.36 3.33
N ASP A 33 -6.31 13.75 3.40
CA ASP A 33 -7.43 12.86 3.71
C ASP A 33 -8.12 12.28 2.46
N GLY A 34 -7.59 12.55 1.27
CA GLY A 34 -8.07 11.97 0.02
C GLY A 34 -9.23 12.72 -0.64
N ARG A 35 -9.47 13.97 -0.31
CA ARG A 35 -10.51 14.80 -0.92
C ARG A 35 -9.94 15.71 -2.00
N VAL A 36 -10.74 15.99 -3.01
CA VAL A 36 -10.36 16.91 -4.09
C VAL A 36 -10.32 18.34 -3.56
N THR A 37 -9.24 19.07 -3.87
CA THR A 37 -9.14 20.48 -3.56
C THR A 37 -9.98 21.32 -4.52
N GLU A 38 -10.49 22.47 -4.07
CA GLU A 38 -11.33 23.36 -4.91
C GLU A 38 -10.58 23.87 -6.15
N GLU A 39 -9.27 23.93 -6.08
CA GLU A 39 -8.40 24.40 -7.17
C GLU A 39 -8.16 23.35 -8.26
N SER A 40 -8.41 22.09 -7.96
CA SER A 40 -8.17 21.01 -8.92
C SER A 40 -9.38 20.77 -9.82
N ASN A 41 -9.31 21.27 -11.02
CA ASN A 41 -10.33 21.05 -12.06
C ASN A 41 -10.16 19.66 -12.72
N THR A 42 -9.79 18.66 -11.95
CA THR A 42 -9.38 17.34 -12.42
C THR A 42 -10.54 16.39 -12.72
N LYS A 43 -11.71 16.89 -13.00
CA LYS A 43 -12.91 16.07 -13.26
C LYS A 43 -12.78 15.10 -14.45
N ASN A 44 -11.71 15.17 -15.23
CA ASN A 44 -11.51 14.35 -16.43
C ASN A 44 -10.11 13.71 -16.51
N ASP A 45 -9.41 13.56 -15.39
CA ASP A 45 -8.12 12.90 -15.42
C ASP A 45 -8.27 11.39 -15.22
N ASP A 46 -8.11 10.62 -16.30
CA ASP A 46 -8.11 9.15 -16.28
C ASP A 46 -7.02 8.57 -15.36
N GLY A 47 -5.97 9.34 -15.08
CA GLY A 47 -4.91 8.97 -14.15
C GLY A 47 -5.38 8.80 -12.70
N PHE A 48 -6.45 9.46 -12.32
CA PHE A 48 -7.05 9.30 -10.98
C PHE A 48 -7.43 7.86 -10.68
N SER A 49 -8.16 7.22 -11.56
CA SER A 49 -8.65 5.86 -11.37
C SER A 49 -7.56 4.80 -11.44
N THR A 50 -6.40 5.13 -12.02
CA THR A 50 -5.24 4.23 -12.08
C THR A 50 -4.68 3.96 -10.67
N PHE A 51 -4.53 5.00 -9.86
CA PHE A 51 -3.88 4.93 -8.55
C PHE A 51 -4.84 5.04 -7.37
N PHE A 52 -6.02 5.62 -7.58
CA PHE A 52 -6.97 5.88 -6.51
C PHE A 52 -8.32 5.23 -6.80
N SER A 53 -8.96 4.75 -5.73
CA SER A 53 -10.32 4.24 -5.75
C SER A 53 -11.26 5.25 -5.08
N GLU A 54 -12.38 5.56 -5.71
CA GLU A 54 -13.40 6.42 -5.13
C GLU A 54 -14.32 5.63 -4.18
N THR A 55 -14.59 6.17 -2.99
CA THR A 55 -15.41 5.52 -1.96
C THR A 55 -16.85 6.05 -1.87
N GLY A 56 -17.37 6.65 -2.91
CA GLY A 56 -18.77 7.08 -2.96
C GLY A 56 -19.12 8.36 -2.19
N ARG A 57 -18.19 8.95 -1.45
CA ARG A 57 -18.37 10.21 -0.71
C ARG A 57 -17.45 11.33 -1.17
N GLY A 58 -16.93 11.22 -2.40
CA GLY A 58 -15.93 12.15 -2.90
C GLY A 58 -14.55 11.98 -2.27
N LYS A 59 -14.34 10.89 -1.55
CA LYS A 59 -13.06 10.52 -0.96
C LYS A 59 -12.36 9.51 -1.85
N TYR A 60 -11.07 9.74 -2.12
CA TYR A 60 -10.22 8.84 -2.88
C TYR A 60 -9.25 8.11 -1.95
N VAL A 61 -9.10 6.81 -2.17
CA VAL A 61 -8.23 5.94 -1.38
C VAL A 61 -7.19 5.32 -2.29
N PRO A 62 -5.90 5.31 -1.90
CA PRO A 62 -4.84 4.69 -2.70
C PRO A 62 -5.11 3.21 -2.96
N ARG A 63 -4.82 2.76 -4.19
CA ARG A 63 -4.81 1.34 -4.53
C ARG A 63 -3.48 0.73 -4.09
N SER A 64 -3.29 0.61 -2.80
CA SER A 64 -2.01 0.16 -2.23
C SER A 64 -2.21 -0.74 -1.02
N ILE A 65 -1.21 -1.57 -0.77
CA ILE A 65 -1.13 -2.39 0.44
C ILE A 65 0.27 -2.18 1.04
N TYR A 66 0.31 -1.91 2.32
CA TYR A 66 1.54 -1.83 3.10
C TYR A 66 1.66 -3.10 3.95
N VAL A 67 2.80 -3.77 3.83
CA VAL A 67 3.05 -5.04 4.53
C VAL A 67 4.41 -4.98 5.21
N ASP A 68 4.42 -5.25 6.50
CA ASP A 68 5.66 -5.47 7.24
C ASP A 68 5.44 -6.47 8.38
N LEU A 69 6.46 -7.24 8.69
CA LEU A 69 6.44 -8.17 9.83
C LEU A 69 6.48 -7.41 11.15
N GLU A 70 7.23 -6.30 11.19
CA GLU A 70 7.31 -5.43 12.35
C GLU A 70 6.23 -4.33 12.27
N PRO A 71 5.46 -4.09 13.34
CA PRO A 71 4.37 -3.12 13.30
C PRO A 71 4.81 -1.65 13.29
N ASN A 72 6.00 -1.33 13.77
CA ASN A 72 6.41 0.05 14.08
C ASN A 72 6.36 0.99 12.87
N VAL A 73 6.84 0.57 11.71
CA VAL A 73 6.92 1.41 10.51
C VAL A 73 5.52 1.68 9.93
N VAL A 74 4.67 0.66 9.91
CA VAL A 74 3.28 0.79 9.44
C VAL A 74 2.43 1.55 10.46
N ASP A 75 2.71 1.42 11.74
CA ASP A 75 2.02 2.19 12.79
C ASP A 75 2.27 3.69 12.65
N GLU A 76 3.44 4.11 12.19
CA GLU A 76 3.71 5.51 11.87
C GLU A 76 2.77 6.03 10.76
N VAL A 77 2.43 5.19 9.79
CA VAL A 77 1.44 5.53 8.76
C VAL A 77 0.05 5.67 9.36
N ARG A 78 -0.34 4.78 10.26
CA ARG A 78 -1.65 4.81 10.93
C ARG A 78 -1.87 6.04 11.79
N THR A 79 -0.81 6.60 12.34
CA THR A 79 -0.86 7.74 13.27
C THR A 79 -0.33 9.03 12.67
N GLY A 80 0.24 8.99 11.47
CA GLY A 80 0.86 10.12 10.80
C GLY A 80 -0.13 11.05 10.08
N PRO A 81 0.40 12.01 9.27
CA PRO A 81 -0.41 12.97 8.53
C PRO A 81 -1.41 12.34 7.57
N PHE A 82 -1.12 11.14 7.07
CA PHE A 82 -1.95 10.43 6.12
C PHE A 82 -2.83 9.34 6.74
N LYS A 83 -3.04 9.38 8.04
CA LYS A 83 -3.85 8.37 8.77
C LYS A 83 -5.26 8.18 8.22
N SER A 84 -5.85 9.23 7.68
CA SER A 84 -7.20 9.21 7.11
C SER A 84 -7.23 8.82 5.63
N LEU A 85 -6.08 8.74 4.97
CA LEU A 85 -5.96 8.43 3.55
C LEU A 85 -6.10 6.94 3.29
N PHE A 86 -5.40 6.11 4.06
CA PHE A 86 -5.35 4.67 3.86
C PHE A 86 -6.48 3.95 4.61
N HIS A 87 -7.10 2.97 3.95
CA HIS A 87 -8.04 2.09 4.62
C HIS A 87 -7.28 1.18 5.60
N PRO A 88 -7.76 1.02 6.84
CA PRO A 88 -7.06 0.20 7.85
C PRO A 88 -6.76 -1.24 7.41
N GLU A 89 -7.61 -1.81 6.57
CA GLU A 89 -7.42 -3.16 6.04
C GLU A 89 -6.24 -3.28 5.08
N THR A 90 -5.74 -2.17 4.51
CA THR A 90 -4.60 -2.16 3.59
C THR A 90 -3.26 -1.99 4.31
N LEU A 91 -3.29 -1.81 5.61
CA LEU A 91 -2.10 -1.72 6.46
C LEU A 91 -1.94 -3.04 7.22
N VAL A 92 -1.15 -3.96 6.66
CA VAL A 92 -0.99 -5.32 7.17
C VAL A 92 0.32 -5.44 7.92
N THR A 93 0.26 -5.84 9.19
CA THR A 93 1.45 -6.00 10.03
C THR A 93 1.48 -7.34 10.73
N GLY A 94 2.70 -7.88 10.91
CA GLY A 94 2.95 -8.99 11.81
C GLY A 94 3.22 -8.51 13.24
N LYS A 95 3.63 -9.43 14.09
CA LYS A 95 3.95 -9.15 15.50
C LYS A 95 5.45 -9.05 15.76
N GLU A 96 6.26 -9.68 14.92
CA GLU A 96 7.69 -9.80 15.07
C GLU A 96 8.43 -9.59 13.75
N ASP A 97 9.57 -8.92 13.82
CA ASP A 97 10.47 -8.77 12.67
C ASP A 97 11.19 -10.08 12.34
N ALA A 98 11.56 -10.23 11.08
CA ALA A 98 12.40 -11.34 10.62
C ALA A 98 13.89 -11.19 10.96
N ALA A 99 14.30 -10.08 11.54
CA ALA A 99 15.70 -9.77 11.92
C ALA A 99 16.70 -10.00 10.78
N ASN A 100 16.35 -9.57 9.57
CA ASN A 100 17.15 -9.75 8.35
C ASN A 100 17.46 -11.22 7.99
N ASN A 101 16.67 -12.16 8.47
CA ASN A 101 16.83 -13.58 8.21
C ASN A 101 15.77 -14.09 7.24
N TYR A 102 16.19 -14.58 6.08
CA TYR A 102 15.31 -15.13 5.04
C TYR A 102 14.43 -16.27 5.58
N ALA A 103 15.04 -17.25 6.24
CA ALA A 103 14.29 -18.41 6.74
C ALA A 103 13.21 -18.03 7.74
N ARG A 104 13.51 -17.08 8.64
CA ARG A 104 12.55 -16.58 9.61
C ARG A 104 11.40 -15.82 8.91
N GLY A 105 11.71 -14.98 7.92
CA GLY A 105 10.72 -14.27 7.13
C GLY A 105 9.86 -15.21 6.28
N HIS A 106 10.46 -16.26 5.72
CA HIS A 106 9.77 -17.20 4.84
C HIS A 106 8.98 -18.27 5.60
N TYR A 107 9.58 -18.92 6.61
CA TYR A 107 9.01 -20.11 7.21
C TYR A 107 8.30 -19.90 8.55
N THR A 108 8.61 -18.85 9.27
CA THR A 108 8.11 -18.65 10.64
C THR A 108 7.17 -17.46 10.73
N VAL A 109 7.71 -16.25 10.59
CA VAL A 109 6.96 -15.00 10.87
C VAL A 109 6.10 -14.60 9.68
N GLY A 110 6.59 -14.85 8.46
CA GLY A 110 5.89 -14.44 7.23
C GLY A 110 4.69 -15.31 6.87
N LYS A 111 4.70 -16.58 7.29
CA LYS A 111 3.66 -17.53 6.91
C LYS A 111 2.26 -17.12 7.38
N GLU A 112 2.13 -16.55 8.56
CA GLU A 112 0.84 -16.09 9.10
C GLU A 112 0.34 -14.85 8.37
N LEU A 113 1.25 -14.03 7.87
CA LEU A 113 0.94 -12.75 7.24
C LEU A 113 0.51 -12.92 5.78
N ILE A 114 1.03 -13.93 5.09
CA ILE A 114 0.86 -14.10 3.65
C ILE A 114 -0.61 -14.28 3.25
N ASP A 115 -1.33 -15.11 3.96
CA ASP A 115 -2.73 -15.40 3.67
C ASP A 115 -3.59 -14.16 3.82
N GLN A 116 -3.33 -13.38 4.86
CA GLN A 116 -4.04 -12.12 5.12
C GLN A 116 -3.74 -11.09 4.03
N THR A 117 -2.48 -10.99 3.61
CA THR A 117 -2.06 -10.08 2.54
C THR A 117 -2.67 -10.48 1.21
N MET A 118 -2.65 -11.75 0.86
CA MET A 118 -3.25 -12.26 -0.38
C MET A 118 -4.76 -12.01 -0.43
N ASP A 119 -5.46 -12.12 0.69
CA ASP A 119 -6.88 -11.81 0.78
C ASP A 119 -7.14 -10.32 0.49
N ARG A 120 -6.31 -9.43 1.00
CA ARG A 120 -6.40 -7.99 0.72
C ARG A 120 -6.09 -7.67 -0.74
N VAL A 121 -5.08 -8.31 -1.31
CA VAL A 121 -4.75 -8.16 -2.74
C VAL A 121 -5.94 -8.57 -3.62
N ARG A 122 -6.58 -9.68 -3.32
CA ARG A 122 -7.77 -10.13 -4.05
C ARG A 122 -8.91 -9.14 -3.96
N LYS A 123 -9.19 -8.59 -2.80
CA LYS A 123 -10.25 -7.58 -2.63
C LYS A 123 -10.00 -6.34 -3.47
N LEU A 124 -8.76 -5.86 -3.49
CA LEU A 124 -8.38 -4.71 -4.32
C LEU A 124 -8.44 -5.03 -5.81
N ALA A 125 -8.01 -6.21 -6.22
CA ALA A 125 -8.06 -6.65 -7.60
C ALA A 125 -9.49 -6.81 -8.10
N ASP A 126 -10.38 -7.37 -7.28
CA ASP A 126 -11.80 -7.53 -7.61
C ASP A 126 -12.52 -6.18 -7.76
N ALA A 127 -12.06 -5.15 -7.09
CA ALA A 127 -12.58 -3.79 -7.24
C ALA A 127 -12.10 -3.08 -8.51
N CYS A 128 -11.11 -3.65 -9.22
CA CYS A 128 -10.60 -3.10 -10.48
C CYS A 128 -11.41 -3.60 -11.68
N SER A 129 -11.66 -2.72 -12.64
CA SER A 129 -12.30 -3.09 -13.91
C SER A 129 -11.31 -3.54 -14.98
N GLY A 130 -10.06 -3.05 -14.93
CA GLY A 130 -9.02 -3.37 -15.90
C GLY A 130 -7.62 -3.34 -15.27
N LEU A 131 -7.35 -4.28 -14.36
CA LEU A 131 -6.06 -4.35 -13.68
C LEU A 131 -4.92 -4.60 -14.68
N GLN A 132 -3.96 -3.67 -14.74
CA GLN A 132 -2.81 -3.75 -15.63
C GLN A 132 -1.63 -4.52 -15.02
N GLY A 133 -1.46 -4.44 -13.71
CA GLY A 133 -0.34 -5.07 -13.04
C GLY A 133 -0.09 -4.48 -11.65
N PHE A 134 1.09 -4.75 -11.14
CA PHE A 134 1.50 -4.38 -9.80
C PHE A 134 2.81 -3.60 -9.82
N PHE A 135 2.92 -2.62 -8.92
CA PHE A 135 4.21 -2.06 -8.52
C PHE A 135 4.58 -2.65 -7.16
N VAL A 136 5.77 -3.19 -7.06
CA VAL A 136 6.28 -3.76 -5.81
C VAL A 136 7.50 -2.97 -5.35
N PHE A 137 7.36 -2.31 -4.21
CA PHE A 137 8.40 -1.48 -3.60
C PHE A 137 9.00 -2.21 -2.41
N HIS A 138 10.31 -2.45 -2.45
CA HIS A 138 11.01 -3.21 -1.41
C HIS A 138 12.50 -2.83 -1.35
N GLY A 139 13.16 -3.16 -0.25
CA GLY A 139 14.61 -3.14 -0.15
C GLY A 139 15.23 -4.44 -0.70
N PHE A 140 16.49 -4.40 -1.08
CA PHE A 140 17.19 -5.59 -1.56
C PHE A 140 17.69 -6.48 -0.42
N GLY A 141 17.79 -5.97 0.80
CA GLY A 141 18.19 -6.72 1.98
C GLY A 141 17.01 -6.97 2.93
N GLY A 142 17.23 -7.82 3.89
CA GLY A 142 16.28 -8.05 4.98
C GLY A 142 15.39 -9.28 4.77
N GLY A 143 15.00 -9.84 5.90
CA GLY A 143 14.20 -11.07 5.94
C GLY A 143 12.75 -10.87 5.49
N THR A 144 12.18 -9.69 5.66
CA THR A 144 10.80 -9.40 5.28
C THR A 144 10.59 -9.55 3.78
N TRP A 145 11.39 -8.86 2.97
CA TRP A 145 11.25 -8.99 1.51
C TRP A 145 11.71 -10.36 1.03
N SER A 146 12.90 -10.79 1.42
CA SER A 146 13.48 -12.06 0.93
C SER A 146 12.62 -13.27 1.30
N GLY A 147 12.05 -13.26 2.48
CA GLY A 147 11.25 -14.37 2.98
C GLY A 147 9.78 -14.29 2.57
N VAL A 148 9.12 -13.19 2.86
CA VAL A 148 7.69 -13.01 2.59
C VAL A 148 7.43 -12.78 1.10
N GLY A 149 8.25 -11.97 0.46
CA GLY A 149 8.12 -11.65 -0.96
C GLY A 149 8.26 -12.86 -1.87
N ALA A 150 9.07 -13.84 -1.49
CA ALA A 150 9.25 -15.07 -2.27
C ALA A 150 8.01 -15.99 -2.27
N GLN A 151 7.04 -15.73 -1.40
CA GLN A 151 5.79 -16.50 -1.34
C GLN A 151 4.69 -15.92 -2.24
N TRP A 152 4.93 -14.80 -2.85
CA TRP A 152 3.99 -14.12 -3.76
C TRP A 152 4.35 -14.41 -5.21
#